data_61c60ad9a4fe219285b294f4d1457395
#
_entry.id   61c60ad9a4fe219285b294f4d1457395
#
_cell.length_a   1.000
_cell.length_b   1.000
_cell.length_c   1.000
_cell.angle_alpha   90.00
_cell.angle_beta   90.00
_cell.angle_gamma   90.00
#
_symmetry.space_group_name_H-M   'P 1'
#
loop_
_entity.id
_entity.type
_entity.pdbx_description
1 polymer ?
#
loop_
_entity_poly.entity_id
_entity_poly.type
_entity_poly.pdbx_seq_one_letter_code
_entity_poly.pdbx_strand_id
1 'polypeptide(L)'
;VSLYWAGGPKESRMRVRPFRPDDAGALAALSASCAKGQSDFVLNPLWETEDELFAEFQRNGISPEDHLLVADGDSGGVAGLAGFLRRPGSQVAGLYAPIVARAERGHGLGGELLRAALTQGEKLGIKLVTAGIGVRNHAGYALLAGMGFRPVRQHFLMRLDRKPNAAGPLLRDVKFSVANPEAAAGVLELYEECGFEPRSLDAMLAVLADPHHATVVAYQSGRLVAFVELETHWVRRVWVAYVGVRSDLRDRGVGSALVGFALEREFERGAESALLLISPANRTALRAYEKSGFRRHRLVDVLERGL
;
A
#
# COMPACT_ATOMS: atom_id res chain seq x y z
N VAL A 1 42.16 -41.90 -25.01
CA VAL A 1 41.90 -41.02 -23.86
C VAL A 1 40.55 -40.32 -24.10
N SER A 2 39.50 -40.90 -23.52
CA SER A 2 38.12 -40.43 -23.65
C SER A 2 37.87 -39.41 -22.54
N LEU A 3 37.70 -38.14 -22.88
CA LEU A 3 37.26 -37.11 -21.97
C LEU A 3 35.72 -37.15 -21.90
N TYR A 4 35.21 -37.75 -20.85
CA TYR A 4 33.80 -37.60 -20.45
C TYR A 4 33.55 -36.16 -20.02
N TRP A 5 32.84 -35.40 -20.85
CA TRP A 5 32.22 -34.14 -20.45
C TRP A 5 30.83 -34.45 -19.94
N ALA A 6 30.72 -34.75 -18.64
CA ALA A 6 29.45 -34.91 -17.95
C ALA A 6 29.21 -33.68 -17.10
N GLY A 7 28.26 -32.86 -17.51
CA GLY A 7 27.80 -31.74 -16.71
C GLY A 7 27.21 -30.62 -17.56
N GLY A 8 26.13 -30.92 -18.29
CA GLY A 8 25.27 -29.89 -18.78
C GLY A 8 24.67 -29.13 -17.55
N PRO A 9 24.43 -27.82 -17.66
CA PRO A 9 23.82 -27.10 -16.57
C PRO A 9 22.49 -27.80 -16.24
N LYS A 10 22.30 -28.22 -14.97
CA LYS A 10 20.97 -28.59 -14.46
C LYS A 10 20.09 -27.40 -14.73
N GLU A 11 19.17 -27.51 -15.66
CA GLU A 11 18.05 -26.59 -15.78
C GLU A 11 17.28 -26.68 -14.46
N SER A 12 17.61 -25.77 -13.55
CA SER A 12 16.88 -25.53 -12.33
C SER A 12 15.51 -25.00 -12.74
N ARG A 13 14.54 -25.90 -12.87
CA ARG A 13 13.15 -25.51 -13.10
C ARG A 13 12.58 -25.00 -11.80
N MET A 14 12.79 -23.74 -11.49
CA MET A 14 12.02 -23.04 -10.47
C MET A 14 10.54 -23.13 -10.87
N ARG A 15 9.72 -23.60 -9.95
CA ARG A 15 8.32 -23.89 -10.22
C ARG A 15 7.46 -22.74 -9.67
N VAL A 16 6.87 -21.93 -10.56
CA VAL A 16 5.84 -20.97 -10.16
C VAL A 16 4.53 -21.73 -9.98
N ARG A 17 3.94 -21.62 -8.80
CA ARG A 17 2.70 -22.28 -8.38
C ARG A 17 1.79 -21.36 -7.57
N PRO A 18 0.50 -21.67 -7.41
CA PRO A 18 -0.35 -20.99 -6.44
C PRO A 18 0.21 -21.06 -5.02
N PHE A 19 -0.15 -20.07 -4.23
CA PHE A 19 0.13 -20.00 -2.79
C PHE A 19 -0.46 -21.21 -2.05
N ARG A 20 0.20 -21.58 -0.96
CA ARG A 20 -0.28 -22.53 0.04
C ARG A 20 -0.16 -21.90 1.42
N PRO A 21 -1.05 -22.21 2.38
CA PRO A 21 -0.96 -21.63 3.73
C PRO A 21 0.41 -21.72 4.39
N ASP A 22 1.12 -22.82 4.21
CA ASP A 22 2.48 -23.03 4.75
C ASP A 22 3.55 -22.08 4.17
N ASP A 23 3.25 -21.39 3.07
CA ASP A 23 4.17 -20.41 2.47
C ASP A 23 4.14 -19.05 3.21
N ALA A 24 3.09 -18.78 3.98
CA ALA A 24 2.76 -17.44 4.48
C ALA A 24 3.91 -16.81 5.27
N GLY A 25 4.52 -17.55 6.19
CA GLY A 25 5.64 -17.05 6.99
C GLY A 25 6.86 -16.69 6.14
N ALA A 26 7.20 -17.51 5.15
CA ALA A 26 8.33 -17.27 4.25
C ALA A 26 8.07 -16.07 3.32
N LEU A 27 6.85 -15.93 2.81
CA LEU A 27 6.44 -14.79 1.99
C LEU A 27 6.46 -13.48 2.77
N ALA A 28 5.96 -13.50 4.01
CA ALA A 28 5.99 -12.34 4.89
C ALA A 28 7.43 -11.88 5.16
N ALA A 29 8.33 -12.80 5.46
CA ALA A 29 9.75 -12.50 5.66
C ALA A 29 10.41 -11.91 4.38
N LEU A 30 10.06 -12.44 3.21
CA LEU A 30 10.56 -11.94 1.93
C LEU A 30 10.04 -10.52 1.64
N SER A 31 8.76 -10.26 1.88
CA SER A 31 8.14 -8.92 1.78
C SER A 31 8.79 -7.92 2.74
N ALA A 32 8.94 -8.27 4.02
CA ALA A 32 9.59 -7.44 5.03
C ALA A 32 11.04 -7.08 4.67
N SER A 33 11.78 -8.02 4.08
CA SER A 33 13.14 -7.77 3.58
C SER A 33 13.15 -6.77 2.43
N CYS A 34 12.22 -6.89 1.48
CA CYS A 34 12.06 -5.98 0.35
C CYS A 34 11.65 -4.57 0.83
N ALA A 35 10.75 -4.46 1.78
CA ALA A 35 10.30 -3.19 2.35
C ALA A 35 11.44 -2.36 2.96
N LYS A 36 12.46 -3.02 3.51
CA LYS A 36 13.68 -2.39 4.06
C LYS A 36 14.71 -2.03 2.98
N GLY A 37 14.66 -2.68 1.82
CA GLY A 37 15.61 -2.49 0.73
C GLY A 37 15.56 -1.09 0.11
N GLN A 38 16.70 -0.61 -0.42
CA GLN A 38 16.79 0.70 -1.10
C GLN A 38 16.61 0.56 -2.61
N SER A 39 17.15 -0.50 -3.20
CA SER A 39 17.21 -0.74 -4.64
C SER A 39 16.26 -1.83 -5.13
N ASP A 40 15.47 -2.41 -4.25
CA ASP A 40 14.54 -3.51 -4.54
C ASP A 40 13.12 -3.25 -4.00
N PHE A 41 12.86 -2.04 -3.50
CA PHE A 41 11.58 -1.67 -2.93
C PHE A 41 10.45 -1.72 -3.97
N VAL A 42 9.37 -2.40 -3.61
CA VAL A 42 8.04 -2.32 -4.23
C VAL A 42 7.03 -1.84 -3.20
N LEU A 43 5.99 -1.12 -3.63
CA LEU A 43 5.01 -0.54 -2.71
C LEU A 43 4.13 -1.61 -2.08
N ASN A 44 3.75 -2.62 -2.85
CA ASN A 44 2.93 -3.74 -2.41
C ASN A 44 3.67 -5.07 -2.62
N PRO A 45 3.56 -6.02 -1.69
CA PRO A 45 2.73 -5.99 -0.49
C PRO A 45 3.31 -5.15 0.65
N LEU A 46 2.44 -4.73 1.59
CA LEU A 46 2.81 -4.00 2.80
C LEU A 46 2.88 -4.89 4.04
N TRP A 47 2.37 -6.13 3.99
CA TRP A 47 2.43 -7.06 5.11
C TRP A 47 3.86 -7.56 5.38
N GLU A 48 4.22 -7.64 6.66
CA GLU A 48 5.52 -8.08 7.15
C GLU A 48 5.43 -9.33 8.02
N THR A 49 4.20 -9.76 8.35
CA THR A 49 3.90 -10.96 9.13
C THR A 49 2.86 -11.82 8.43
N GLU A 50 2.79 -13.09 8.82
CA GLU A 50 1.78 -14.03 8.34
C GLU A 50 0.35 -13.56 8.65
N ASP A 51 0.14 -13.10 9.89
CA ASP A 51 -1.17 -12.58 10.32
C ASP A 51 -1.62 -11.37 9.46
N GLU A 52 -0.70 -10.45 9.16
CA GLU A 52 -0.98 -9.30 8.29
C GLU A 52 -1.35 -9.74 6.87
N LEU A 53 -0.69 -10.79 6.33
CA LEU A 53 -1.00 -11.35 5.03
C LEU A 53 -2.44 -11.87 5.03
N PHE A 54 -2.77 -12.77 5.94
CA PHE A 54 -4.13 -13.34 5.99
C PHE A 54 -5.19 -12.28 6.28
N ALA A 55 -4.92 -11.34 7.18
CA ALA A 55 -5.83 -10.23 7.47
C ALA A 55 -6.09 -9.35 6.24
N GLU A 56 -5.08 -9.09 5.39
CA GLU A 56 -5.26 -8.31 4.17
C GLU A 56 -6.18 -9.03 3.18
N PHE A 57 -5.98 -10.32 2.95
CA PHE A 57 -6.82 -11.10 2.04
C PHE A 57 -8.25 -11.26 2.57
N GLN A 58 -8.41 -11.57 3.84
CA GLN A 58 -9.72 -11.67 4.50
C GLN A 58 -10.52 -10.37 4.40
N ARG A 59 -9.88 -9.22 4.68
CA ARG A 59 -10.48 -7.89 4.63
C ARG A 59 -10.94 -7.51 3.23
N ASN A 60 -10.21 -7.96 2.21
CA ASN A 60 -10.57 -7.73 0.82
C ASN A 60 -11.55 -8.78 0.28
N GLY A 61 -11.95 -9.78 1.07
CA GLY A 61 -12.89 -10.82 0.67
C GLY A 61 -12.40 -11.67 -0.49
N ILE A 62 -11.08 -11.91 -0.57
CA ILE A 62 -10.42 -12.69 -1.62
C ILE A 62 -9.53 -13.77 -1.01
N SER A 63 -9.32 -14.85 -1.76
CA SER A 63 -8.47 -15.97 -1.35
C SER A 63 -7.01 -15.72 -1.76
N PRO A 64 -6.02 -15.89 -0.86
CA PRO A 64 -4.62 -15.83 -1.23
C PRO A 64 -4.23 -16.93 -2.25
N GLU A 65 -4.85 -18.11 -2.20
CA GLU A 65 -4.60 -19.22 -3.13
C GLU A 65 -4.90 -18.85 -4.59
N ASP A 66 -5.90 -17.99 -4.81
CA ASP A 66 -6.30 -17.52 -6.14
C ASP A 66 -5.53 -16.29 -6.60
N HIS A 67 -4.90 -15.56 -5.68
CA HIS A 67 -4.34 -14.23 -5.95
C HIS A 67 -2.83 -14.15 -5.78
N LEU A 68 -2.19 -15.09 -5.07
CA LEU A 68 -0.75 -15.15 -4.87
C LEU A 68 -0.12 -16.31 -5.64
N LEU A 69 1.03 -16.04 -6.21
CA LEU A 69 1.91 -17.00 -6.85
C LEU A 69 3.25 -17.05 -6.10
N VAL A 70 3.74 -18.25 -5.94
CA VAL A 70 4.98 -18.56 -5.22
C VAL A 70 5.95 -19.25 -6.18
N ALA A 71 7.21 -18.88 -6.14
CA ALA A 71 8.26 -19.61 -6.78
C ALA A 71 9.05 -20.43 -5.76
N ASP A 72 9.15 -21.73 -6.01
CA ASP A 72 10.01 -22.63 -5.22
C ASP A 72 11.46 -22.49 -5.68
N GLY A 73 12.39 -22.41 -4.74
CA GLY A 73 13.83 -22.42 -5.00
C GLY A 73 14.40 -23.85 -5.14
N ASP A 74 15.59 -23.95 -5.65
CA ASP A 74 16.29 -25.24 -5.86
C ASP A 74 16.51 -26.05 -4.57
N SER A 75 16.61 -25.37 -3.44
CA SER A 75 16.77 -25.98 -2.12
C SER A 75 15.44 -26.37 -1.43
N GLY A 76 14.31 -26.17 -2.10
CA GLY A 76 12.99 -26.53 -1.58
C GLY A 76 12.33 -25.48 -0.68
N GLY A 77 12.80 -24.24 -0.69
CA GLY A 77 12.19 -23.10 0.03
C GLY A 77 11.54 -22.09 -0.94
N VAL A 78 10.86 -21.09 -0.37
CA VAL A 78 10.27 -19.98 -1.14
C VAL A 78 11.37 -19.10 -1.72
N ALA A 79 11.42 -18.99 -3.05
CA ALA A 79 12.36 -18.18 -3.81
C ALA A 79 11.79 -16.84 -4.26
N GLY A 80 10.48 -16.71 -4.35
CA GLY A 80 9.84 -15.46 -4.78
C GLY A 80 8.33 -15.50 -4.71
N LEU A 81 7.74 -14.32 -4.88
CA LEU A 81 6.30 -14.12 -4.94
C LEU A 81 5.91 -13.11 -6.01
N ALA A 82 4.70 -13.22 -6.52
CA ALA A 82 3.96 -12.18 -7.24
C ALA A 82 2.46 -12.41 -7.03
N GLY A 83 1.61 -11.46 -7.41
CA GLY A 83 0.17 -11.63 -7.29
C GLY A 83 -0.60 -10.35 -7.38
N PHE A 84 -1.84 -10.37 -6.88
CA PHE A 84 -2.75 -9.24 -6.96
C PHE A 84 -3.49 -8.99 -5.67
N LEU A 85 -3.71 -7.72 -5.37
CA LEU A 85 -4.69 -7.23 -4.42
C LEU A 85 -5.81 -6.54 -5.19
N ARG A 86 -7.06 -6.96 -4.97
CA ARG A 86 -8.23 -6.32 -5.57
C ARG A 86 -9.43 -6.37 -4.65
N ARG A 87 -10.38 -5.47 -4.85
CA ARG A 87 -11.70 -5.58 -4.24
C ARG A 87 -12.55 -6.57 -5.03
N PRO A 88 -13.45 -7.34 -4.39
CA PRO A 88 -14.38 -8.22 -5.08
C PRO A 88 -15.13 -7.50 -6.20
N GLY A 89 -15.20 -8.11 -7.37
CA GLY A 89 -15.88 -7.54 -8.55
C GLY A 89 -15.14 -6.41 -9.27
N SER A 90 -14.03 -5.88 -8.71
CA SER A 90 -13.23 -4.86 -9.38
C SER A 90 -12.49 -5.43 -10.60
N GLN A 91 -12.49 -4.68 -11.69
CA GLN A 91 -11.65 -4.96 -12.86
C GLN A 91 -10.26 -4.29 -12.76
N VAL A 92 -10.01 -3.54 -11.68
CA VAL A 92 -8.72 -2.93 -11.39
C VAL A 92 -8.08 -3.64 -10.21
N ALA A 93 -6.79 -3.98 -10.32
CA ALA A 93 -6.03 -4.63 -9.26
C ALA A 93 -4.67 -3.96 -9.04
N GLY A 94 -4.24 -3.93 -7.78
CA GLY A 94 -2.86 -3.64 -7.42
C GLY A 94 -2.00 -4.89 -7.60
N LEU A 95 -0.88 -4.77 -8.30
CA LEU A 95 0.10 -5.84 -8.46
C LEU A 95 0.97 -5.94 -7.19
N TYR A 96 1.08 -7.11 -6.64
CA TYR A 96 2.26 -7.50 -5.88
C TYR A 96 3.37 -7.77 -6.90
N ALA A 97 4.16 -6.73 -7.20
CA ALA A 97 5.26 -6.84 -8.15
C ALA A 97 6.22 -7.94 -7.69
N PRO A 98 6.86 -8.67 -8.63
CA PRO A 98 7.71 -9.79 -8.25
C PRO A 98 8.78 -9.42 -7.21
N ILE A 99 8.77 -10.12 -6.09
CA ILE A 99 9.81 -10.09 -5.09
C ILE A 99 10.56 -11.41 -5.17
N VAL A 100 11.87 -11.36 -5.43
CA VAL A 100 12.72 -12.54 -5.58
C VAL A 100 13.79 -12.51 -4.51
N ALA A 101 13.98 -13.65 -3.84
CA ALA A 101 15.04 -13.83 -2.85
C ALA A 101 16.41 -13.47 -3.46
N ARG A 102 17.26 -12.80 -2.70
CA ARG A 102 18.49 -12.21 -3.23
C ARG A 102 19.39 -13.24 -3.93
N ALA A 103 19.47 -14.45 -3.39
CA ALA A 103 20.27 -15.54 -3.95
C ALA A 103 19.76 -16.03 -5.32
N GLU A 104 18.47 -15.83 -5.60
CA GLU A 104 17.78 -16.35 -6.79
C GLU A 104 17.61 -15.28 -7.89
N ARG A 105 18.16 -14.08 -7.68
CA ARG A 105 18.06 -12.97 -8.66
C ARG A 105 19.02 -13.18 -9.83
N GLY A 106 18.65 -12.57 -10.97
CA GLY A 106 19.48 -12.63 -12.19
C GLY A 106 19.23 -13.86 -13.08
N HIS A 107 18.41 -14.82 -12.66
CA HIS A 107 18.13 -16.06 -13.38
C HIS A 107 16.75 -16.06 -14.10
N GLY A 108 16.10 -14.90 -14.26
CA GLY A 108 14.83 -14.78 -15.00
C GLY A 108 13.57 -15.01 -14.17
N LEU A 109 13.68 -15.44 -12.91
CA LEU A 109 12.54 -15.81 -12.04
C LEU A 109 11.50 -14.69 -11.88
N GLY A 110 11.94 -13.44 -11.76
CA GLY A 110 11.03 -12.29 -11.69
C GLY A 110 10.15 -12.15 -12.94
N GLY A 111 10.73 -12.45 -14.12
CA GLY A 111 10.00 -12.46 -15.39
C GLY A 111 8.98 -13.60 -15.49
N GLU A 112 9.31 -14.77 -14.95
CA GLU A 112 8.41 -15.93 -14.90
C GLU A 112 7.23 -15.65 -13.95
N LEU A 113 7.50 -15.13 -12.75
CA LEU A 113 6.50 -14.73 -11.78
C LEU A 113 5.55 -13.66 -12.36
N LEU A 114 6.09 -12.63 -13.02
CA LEU A 114 5.26 -11.57 -13.60
C LEU A 114 4.38 -12.09 -14.73
N ARG A 115 4.92 -12.92 -15.65
CA ARG A 115 4.12 -13.54 -16.72
C ARG A 115 3.00 -14.42 -16.16
N ALA A 116 3.30 -15.25 -15.17
CA ALA A 116 2.33 -16.09 -14.51
C ALA A 116 1.23 -15.26 -13.80
N ALA A 117 1.63 -14.17 -13.11
CA ALA A 117 0.69 -13.26 -12.49
C ALA A 117 -0.23 -12.60 -13.53
N LEU A 118 0.30 -12.06 -14.63
CA LEU A 118 -0.52 -11.44 -15.67
C LEU A 118 -1.53 -12.44 -16.27
N THR A 119 -1.10 -13.67 -16.56
CA THR A 119 -2.01 -14.74 -17.01
C THR A 119 -3.10 -15.07 -15.97
N GLN A 120 -2.73 -15.06 -14.68
CA GLN A 120 -3.71 -15.24 -13.60
C GLN A 120 -4.68 -14.06 -13.52
N GLY A 121 -4.19 -12.82 -13.68
CA GLY A 121 -5.02 -11.62 -13.72
C GLY A 121 -6.07 -11.65 -14.83
N GLU A 122 -5.70 -12.11 -16.03
CA GLU A 122 -6.63 -12.32 -17.14
C GLU A 122 -7.73 -13.31 -16.78
N LYS A 123 -7.38 -14.46 -16.17
CA LYS A 123 -8.37 -15.47 -15.70
C LYS A 123 -9.29 -14.91 -14.61
N LEU A 124 -8.80 -14.04 -13.77
CA LEU A 124 -9.59 -13.35 -12.74
C LEU A 124 -10.46 -12.21 -13.31
N GLY A 125 -10.38 -11.91 -14.61
CA GLY A 125 -11.16 -10.85 -15.26
C GLY A 125 -10.65 -9.44 -14.94
N ILE A 126 -9.41 -9.30 -14.49
CA ILE A 126 -8.76 -8.00 -14.29
C ILE A 126 -8.52 -7.37 -15.66
N LYS A 127 -8.81 -6.07 -15.80
CA LYS A 127 -8.62 -5.28 -17.03
C LYS A 127 -7.51 -4.25 -16.92
N LEU A 128 -7.25 -3.77 -15.71
CA LEU A 128 -6.21 -2.79 -15.43
C LEU A 128 -5.41 -3.21 -14.20
N VAL A 129 -4.10 -3.21 -14.36
CA VAL A 129 -3.16 -3.54 -13.29
C VAL A 129 -2.32 -2.32 -12.97
N THR A 130 -2.23 -1.98 -11.69
CA THR A 130 -1.37 -0.90 -11.19
C THR A 130 -0.22 -1.48 -10.35
N ALA A 131 0.98 -0.95 -10.51
CA ALA A 131 2.18 -1.37 -9.75
C ALA A 131 2.91 -0.15 -9.18
N GLY A 132 3.20 -0.18 -7.89
CA GLY A 132 4.03 0.83 -7.24
C GLY A 132 5.47 0.34 -7.06
N ILE A 133 6.45 1.10 -7.54
CA ILE A 133 7.86 0.72 -7.46
C ILE A 133 8.74 1.91 -7.05
N GLY A 134 9.70 1.66 -6.18
CA GLY A 134 10.69 2.70 -5.82
C GLY A 134 11.55 3.09 -7.02
N VAL A 135 11.77 4.38 -7.23
CA VAL A 135 12.57 4.90 -8.37
C VAL A 135 14.00 4.38 -8.44
N ARG A 136 14.52 3.84 -7.32
CA ARG A 136 15.85 3.20 -7.26
C ARG A 136 15.83 1.71 -7.61
N ASN A 137 14.65 1.12 -7.79
CA ASN A 137 14.51 -0.28 -8.20
C ASN A 137 14.56 -0.38 -9.73
N HIS A 138 15.75 -0.15 -10.30
CA HIS A 138 15.94 -0.14 -11.75
C HIS A 138 15.65 -1.50 -12.39
N ALA A 139 15.98 -2.60 -11.72
CA ALA A 139 15.73 -3.95 -12.23
C ALA A 139 14.23 -4.25 -12.30
N GLY A 140 13.48 -3.94 -11.25
CA GLY A 140 12.02 -4.10 -11.22
C GLY A 140 11.32 -3.17 -12.20
N TYR A 141 11.79 -1.93 -12.34
CA TYR A 141 11.27 -0.98 -13.33
C TYR A 141 11.46 -1.51 -14.76
N ALA A 142 12.68 -1.96 -15.10
CA ALA A 142 12.98 -2.52 -16.42
C ALA A 142 12.11 -3.76 -16.70
N LEU A 143 11.92 -4.63 -15.71
CA LEU A 143 11.05 -5.80 -15.82
C LEU A 143 9.60 -5.40 -16.13
N LEU A 144 9.03 -4.48 -15.36
CA LEU A 144 7.65 -4.00 -15.56
C LEU A 144 7.50 -3.31 -16.92
N ALA A 145 8.43 -2.41 -17.27
CA ALA A 145 8.42 -1.71 -18.56
C ALA A 145 8.54 -2.67 -19.75
N GLY A 146 9.41 -3.69 -19.65
CA GLY A 146 9.55 -4.74 -20.65
C GLY A 146 8.31 -5.61 -20.83
N MET A 147 7.43 -5.67 -19.82
CA MET A 147 6.13 -6.33 -19.86
C MET A 147 4.97 -5.37 -20.19
N GLY A 148 5.25 -4.16 -20.67
CA GLY A 148 4.25 -3.24 -21.18
C GLY A 148 3.64 -2.29 -20.15
N PHE A 149 4.10 -2.29 -18.91
CA PHE A 149 3.68 -1.28 -17.93
C PHE A 149 4.22 0.11 -18.31
N ARG A 150 3.41 1.14 -18.09
CA ARG A 150 3.76 2.54 -18.37
C ARG A 150 3.63 3.38 -17.11
N PRO A 151 4.57 4.28 -16.82
CA PRO A 151 4.48 5.18 -15.68
C PRO A 151 3.35 6.19 -15.90
N VAL A 152 2.50 6.36 -14.88
CA VAL A 152 1.33 7.26 -14.93
C VAL A 152 1.36 8.31 -13.82
N ARG A 153 1.93 8.00 -12.67
CA ARG A 153 1.96 8.90 -11.51
C ARG A 153 3.22 8.66 -10.70
N GLN A 154 3.62 9.68 -9.95
CA GLN A 154 4.71 9.60 -9.00
C GLN A 154 4.25 10.10 -7.63
N HIS A 155 4.68 9.44 -6.56
CA HIS A 155 4.34 9.80 -5.19
C HIS A 155 5.56 9.73 -4.28
N PHE A 156 5.62 10.63 -3.30
CA PHE A 156 6.46 10.40 -2.13
C PHE A 156 5.73 9.47 -1.17
N LEU A 157 6.37 8.37 -0.80
CA LEU A 157 6.06 7.65 0.42
C LEU A 157 6.70 8.42 1.56
N MET A 158 5.85 9.05 2.38
CA MET A 158 6.29 9.78 3.57
C MET A 158 6.20 8.87 4.79
N ARG A 159 7.08 9.07 5.76
CA ARG A 159 7.13 8.27 6.98
C ARG A 159 7.34 9.14 8.21
N LEU A 160 6.67 8.79 9.29
CA LEU A 160 6.79 9.36 10.63
C LEU A 160 7.09 8.20 11.60
N ASP A 161 8.21 8.29 12.35
CA ASP A 161 8.67 7.23 13.27
C ASP A 161 8.59 7.67 14.75
N ARG A 162 7.82 8.70 15.04
CA ARG A 162 7.64 9.26 16.40
C ARG A 162 6.30 9.96 16.46
N LYS A 163 5.85 10.30 17.67
CA LYS A 163 4.66 11.16 17.81
C LYS A 163 4.78 12.40 16.91
N PRO A 164 3.69 12.84 16.28
CA PRO A 164 3.70 14.03 15.44
C PRO A 164 4.15 15.25 16.24
N ASN A 165 4.75 16.21 15.55
CA ASN A 165 5.03 17.52 16.17
C ASN A 165 3.69 18.19 16.51
N ALA A 166 3.68 18.93 17.62
CA ALA A 166 2.49 19.69 18.03
C ALA A 166 2.00 20.58 16.87
N ALA A 167 0.72 20.54 16.60
CA ALA A 167 0.11 21.44 15.64
C ALA A 167 0.24 22.88 16.12
N GLY A 168 0.36 23.81 15.17
CA GLY A 168 0.28 25.24 15.44
C GLY A 168 -1.11 25.62 16.03
N PRO A 169 -1.31 26.89 16.40
CA PRO A 169 -2.55 27.34 16.97
C PRO A 169 -3.72 27.07 16.03
N LEU A 170 -4.75 26.42 16.57
CA LEU A 170 -5.97 26.11 15.85
C LEU A 170 -6.84 27.35 15.66
N LEU A 171 -7.65 27.32 14.61
CA LEU A 171 -8.77 28.25 14.47
C LEU A 171 -9.70 28.15 15.69
N ARG A 172 -10.29 29.26 16.09
CA ARG A 172 -11.28 29.26 17.17
C ARG A 172 -12.44 28.32 16.81
N ASP A 173 -12.99 27.67 17.82
CA ASP A 173 -14.18 26.81 17.73
C ASP A 173 -14.04 25.53 16.88
N VAL A 174 -12.81 25.12 16.52
CA VAL A 174 -12.57 23.81 15.88
C VAL A 174 -12.47 22.74 16.96
N LYS A 175 -13.31 21.69 16.84
CA LYS A 175 -13.34 20.53 17.74
C LYS A 175 -13.06 19.26 16.93
N PHE A 176 -12.21 18.37 17.45
CA PHE A 176 -11.92 17.06 16.87
C PHE A 176 -12.65 15.95 17.63
N SER A 177 -13.15 14.98 16.89
CA SER A 177 -13.75 13.77 17.45
C SER A 177 -13.53 12.57 16.53
N VAL A 178 -13.61 11.36 17.09
CA VAL A 178 -13.77 10.16 16.27
C VAL A 178 -15.13 10.23 15.58
N ALA A 179 -15.17 9.90 14.32
CA ALA A 179 -16.42 9.87 13.55
C ALA A 179 -17.34 8.77 14.09
N ASN A 180 -18.61 9.09 14.14
CA ASN A 180 -19.71 8.15 14.38
C ASN A 180 -20.51 7.99 13.07
N PRO A 181 -21.48 7.07 12.97
CA PRO A 181 -22.29 6.89 11.76
C PRO A 181 -22.99 8.17 11.27
N GLU A 182 -23.34 9.10 12.17
CA GLU A 182 -23.97 10.37 11.82
C GLU A 182 -23.05 11.30 11.01
N ALA A 183 -21.72 11.12 11.12
CA ALA A 183 -20.74 11.87 10.36
C ALA A 183 -20.65 11.41 8.90
N ALA A 184 -21.18 10.23 8.54
CA ALA A 184 -20.98 9.60 7.24
C ALA A 184 -21.37 10.52 6.07
N ALA A 185 -22.54 11.15 6.12
CA ALA A 185 -22.99 12.05 5.06
C ALA A 185 -22.04 13.25 4.89
N GLY A 186 -21.63 13.89 5.98
CA GLY A 186 -20.70 15.02 5.93
C GLY A 186 -19.30 14.64 5.46
N VAL A 187 -18.83 13.43 5.75
CA VAL A 187 -17.57 12.92 5.23
C VAL A 187 -17.68 12.68 3.71
N LEU A 188 -18.80 12.12 3.23
CA LEU A 188 -19.04 11.92 1.79
C LEU A 188 -19.09 13.24 1.02
N GLU A 189 -19.73 14.27 1.56
CA GLU A 189 -19.69 15.62 0.97
C GLU A 189 -18.25 16.13 0.81
N LEU A 190 -17.40 15.90 1.83
CA LEU A 190 -15.98 16.28 1.75
C LEU A 190 -15.17 15.42 0.78
N TYR A 191 -15.53 14.13 0.61
CA TYR A 191 -14.93 13.29 -0.44
C TYR A 191 -15.15 13.92 -1.82
N GLU A 192 -16.38 14.31 -2.13
CA GLU A 192 -16.73 14.95 -3.39
C GLU A 192 -16.02 16.30 -3.55
N GLU A 193 -16.06 17.16 -2.53
CA GLU A 193 -15.41 18.49 -2.55
C GLU A 193 -13.88 18.39 -2.73
N CYS A 194 -13.26 17.32 -2.20
CA CYS A 194 -11.83 17.07 -2.34
C CYS A 194 -11.45 16.34 -3.62
N GLY A 195 -12.43 15.90 -4.44
CA GLY A 195 -12.20 15.17 -5.68
C GLY A 195 -11.70 13.74 -5.47
N PHE A 196 -12.05 13.14 -4.34
CA PHE A 196 -11.79 11.72 -4.10
C PHE A 196 -12.80 10.84 -4.84
N GLU A 197 -12.44 9.58 -5.04
CA GLU A 197 -13.31 8.62 -5.69
C GLU A 197 -14.61 8.44 -4.89
N PRO A 198 -15.79 8.56 -5.51
CA PRO A 198 -17.07 8.50 -4.79
C PRO A 198 -17.26 7.18 -4.05
N ARG A 199 -17.85 7.23 -2.87
CA ARG A 199 -18.30 6.05 -2.11
C ARG A 199 -19.80 6.12 -1.88
N SER A 200 -20.45 4.97 -1.78
CA SER A 200 -21.84 4.91 -1.30
C SER A 200 -21.90 5.15 0.21
N LEU A 201 -23.09 5.50 0.70
CA LEU A 201 -23.32 5.65 2.15
C LEU A 201 -23.02 4.34 2.89
N ASP A 202 -23.48 3.21 2.35
CA ASP A 202 -23.23 1.89 2.95
C ASP A 202 -21.73 1.56 3.04
N ALA A 203 -20.97 1.89 1.99
CA ALA A 203 -19.52 1.72 2.01
C ALA A 203 -18.82 2.62 3.04
N MET A 204 -19.31 3.85 3.24
CA MET A 204 -18.79 4.75 4.27
C MET A 204 -19.15 4.25 5.66
N LEU A 205 -20.39 3.80 5.88
CA LEU A 205 -20.81 3.22 7.17
C LEU A 205 -19.99 1.96 7.50
N ALA A 206 -19.67 1.12 6.51
CA ALA A 206 -18.80 -0.02 6.70
C ALA A 206 -17.37 0.39 7.12
N VAL A 207 -16.82 1.45 6.52
CA VAL A 207 -15.52 2.01 6.93
C VAL A 207 -15.55 2.51 8.37
N LEU A 208 -16.63 3.24 8.77
CA LEU A 208 -16.77 3.76 10.13
C LEU A 208 -16.98 2.66 11.18
N ALA A 209 -17.49 1.50 10.78
CA ALA A 209 -17.70 0.35 11.66
C ALA A 209 -16.49 -0.59 11.73
N ASP A 210 -15.52 -0.45 10.83
CA ASP A 210 -14.34 -1.33 10.79
C ASP A 210 -13.38 -0.97 11.94
N PRO A 211 -13.05 -1.93 12.84
CA PRO A 211 -12.14 -1.70 13.95
C PRO A 211 -10.70 -1.36 13.52
N HIS A 212 -10.33 -1.68 12.28
CA HIS A 212 -9.03 -1.38 11.69
C HIS A 212 -9.01 -0.09 10.86
N HIS A 213 -10.12 0.68 10.89
CA HIS A 213 -10.18 2.03 10.36
C HIS A 213 -10.46 3.02 11.49
N ALA A 214 -9.74 4.14 11.49
CA ALA A 214 -10.00 5.24 12.41
C ALA A 214 -10.29 6.50 11.59
N THR A 215 -11.55 6.88 11.52
CA THR A 215 -11.94 8.16 10.92
C THR A 215 -12.07 9.20 12.02
N VAL A 216 -11.31 10.29 11.90
CA VAL A 216 -11.38 11.43 12.81
C VAL A 216 -11.87 12.64 12.02
N VAL A 217 -12.77 13.39 12.62
CA VAL A 217 -13.45 14.54 12.00
C VAL A 217 -13.21 15.82 12.78
N ALA A 218 -13.26 16.94 12.06
CA ALA A 218 -13.22 18.27 12.63
C ALA A 218 -14.56 18.97 12.40
N TYR A 219 -15.09 19.56 13.46
CA TYR A 219 -16.26 20.42 13.40
C TYR A 219 -15.89 21.86 13.75
N GLN A 220 -16.48 22.83 13.04
CA GLN A 220 -16.45 24.24 13.39
C GLN A 220 -17.88 24.77 13.36
N SER A 221 -18.34 25.36 14.47
CA SER A 221 -19.71 25.87 14.61
C SER A 221 -20.80 24.85 14.22
N GLY A 222 -20.60 23.56 14.58
CA GLY A 222 -21.52 22.48 14.27
C GLY A 222 -21.44 21.91 12.86
N ARG A 223 -20.64 22.49 11.95
CA ARG A 223 -20.43 22.02 10.57
C ARG A 223 -19.18 21.14 10.50
N LEU A 224 -19.28 19.98 9.85
CA LEU A 224 -18.13 19.13 9.55
C LEU A 224 -17.24 19.83 8.49
N VAL A 225 -15.97 20.09 8.84
CA VAL A 225 -15.06 20.91 8.04
C VAL A 225 -13.82 20.19 7.58
N ALA A 226 -13.45 19.07 8.22
CA ALA A 226 -12.34 18.24 7.77
C ALA A 226 -12.50 16.80 8.28
N PHE A 227 -11.83 15.88 7.63
CA PHE A 227 -11.71 14.49 8.08
C PHE A 227 -10.31 13.93 7.77
N VAL A 228 -9.92 12.89 8.50
CA VAL A 228 -8.79 12.03 8.20
C VAL A 228 -9.21 10.58 8.38
N GLU A 229 -8.87 9.73 7.43
CA GLU A 229 -9.01 8.29 7.53
C GLU A 229 -7.63 7.66 7.74
N LEU A 230 -7.55 6.83 8.76
CA LEU A 230 -6.38 6.02 9.10
C LEU A 230 -6.73 4.55 8.96
N GLU A 231 -5.82 3.77 8.37
CA GLU A 231 -5.87 2.32 8.35
C GLU A 231 -4.83 1.78 9.35
N THR A 232 -5.26 0.88 10.24
CA THR A 232 -4.47 0.40 11.39
C THR A 232 -4.33 -1.13 11.42
N HIS A 233 -4.53 -1.79 10.30
CA HIS A 233 -4.51 -3.25 10.21
C HIS A 233 -3.09 -3.85 10.09
N TRP A 234 -2.05 -3.04 10.07
CA TRP A 234 -0.66 -3.51 10.18
C TRP A 234 -0.16 -3.35 11.62
N VAL A 235 0.60 -4.32 12.09
CA VAL A 235 1.15 -4.28 13.44
C VAL A 235 2.04 -3.05 13.61
N ARG A 236 1.70 -2.19 14.56
CA ARG A 236 2.43 -0.96 14.94
C ARG A 236 2.62 0.06 13.81
N ARG A 237 1.89 -0.07 12.72
CA ARG A 237 1.96 0.85 11.57
C ARG A 237 0.60 1.40 11.24
N VAL A 238 0.56 2.70 10.98
CA VAL A 238 -0.65 3.42 10.58
C VAL A 238 -0.47 3.92 9.15
N TRP A 239 -1.50 3.75 8.35
CA TRP A 239 -1.56 4.34 7.01
C TRP A 239 -2.56 5.50 7.00
N VAL A 240 -2.10 6.70 6.64
CA VAL A 240 -2.99 7.85 6.42
C VAL A 240 -3.54 7.74 5.00
N ALA A 241 -4.79 7.26 4.89
CA ALA A 241 -5.42 6.94 3.63
C ALA A 241 -5.97 8.20 2.93
N TYR A 242 -6.77 8.99 3.65
CA TYR A 242 -7.41 10.18 3.11
C TYR A 242 -7.38 11.32 4.13
N VAL A 243 -7.18 12.54 3.62
CA VAL A 243 -7.31 13.77 4.40
C VAL A 243 -8.06 14.78 3.57
N GLY A 244 -9.24 15.18 4.01
CA GLY A 244 -10.07 16.17 3.36
C GLY A 244 -10.28 17.40 4.26
N VAL A 245 -10.22 18.59 3.65
CA VAL A 245 -10.51 19.86 4.33
C VAL A 245 -11.34 20.71 3.38
N ARG A 246 -12.42 21.33 3.89
CA ARG A 246 -13.24 22.25 3.10
C ARG A 246 -12.39 23.33 2.47
N SER A 247 -12.74 23.70 1.26
CA SER A 247 -11.97 24.64 0.42
C SER A 247 -11.75 25.99 1.11
N ASP A 248 -12.74 26.52 1.80
CA ASP A 248 -12.70 27.79 2.53
C ASP A 248 -11.82 27.78 3.80
N LEU A 249 -11.40 26.58 4.26
CA LEU A 249 -10.57 26.38 5.45
C LEU A 249 -9.20 25.76 5.13
N ARG A 250 -8.89 25.58 3.86
CA ARG A 250 -7.55 25.12 3.44
C ARG A 250 -6.50 26.17 3.80
N ASP A 251 -5.26 25.71 3.97
CA ASP A 251 -4.08 26.52 4.31
C ASP A 251 -4.16 27.28 5.67
N ARG A 252 -5.18 26.95 6.50
CA ARG A 252 -5.36 27.52 7.84
C ARG A 252 -4.94 26.57 8.98
N GLY A 253 -4.22 25.49 8.66
CA GLY A 253 -3.69 24.55 9.65
C GLY A 253 -4.63 23.47 10.13
N VAL A 254 -5.92 23.49 9.75
CA VAL A 254 -6.95 22.54 10.21
C VAL A 254 -6.56 21.08 9.88
N GLY A 255 -6.15 20.82 8.63
CA GLY A 255 -5.75 19.48 8.20
C GLY A 255 -4.53 18.93 8.95
N SER A 256 -3.50 19.76 9.15
CA SER A 256 -2.30 19.36 9.90
C SER A 256 -2.62 19.07 11.36
N ALA A 257 -3.47 19.90 11.98
CA ALA A 257 -3.87 19.70 13.37
C ALA A 257 -4.72 18.44 13.54
N LEU A 258 -5.64 18.18 12.59
CA LEU A 258 -6.48 16.98 12.60
C LEU A 258 -5.66 15.71 12.43
N VAL A 259 -4.73 15.68 11.46
CA VAL A 259 -3.78 14.57 11.27
C VAL A 259 -2.93 14.36 12.52
N GLY A 260 -2.41 15.44 13.12
CA GLY A 260 -1.65 15.37 14.37
C GLY A 260 -2.45 14.72 15.49
N PHE A 261 -3.68 15.20 15.73
CA PHE A 261 -4.58 14.65 16.74
C PHE A 261 -4.89 13.16 16.49
N ALA A 262 -5.21 12.80 15.27
CA ALA A 262 -5.53 11.42 14.91
C ALA A 262 -4.33 10.47 15.11
N LEU A 263 -3.15 10.88 14.65
CA LEU A 263 -1.93 10.09 14.81
C LEU A 263 -1.46 10.01 16.26
N GLU A 264 -1.57 11.08 17.05
CA GLU A 264 -1.24 11.04 18.48
C GLU A 264 -2.01 9.95 19.20
N ARG A 265 -3.30 9.83 18.94
CA ARG A 265 -4.15 8.75 19.48
C ARG A 265 -3.65 7.36 19.08
N GLU A 266 -3.26 7.15 17.84
CA GLU A 266 -2.79 5.84 17.39
C GLU A 266 -1.40 5.52 17.97
N PHE A 267 -0.51 6.50 18.09
CA PHE A 267 0.77 6.31 18.79
C PHE A 267 0.58 6.01 20.29
N GLU A 268 -0.43 6.56 20.94
CA GLU A 268 -0.81 6.20 22.31
C GLU A 268 -1.36 4.79 22.43
N ARG A 269 -1.93 4.23 21.34
CA ARG A 269 -2.41 2.85 21.24
C ARG A 269 -1.31 1.87 20.84
N GLY A 270 -0.07 2.33 20.65
CA GLY A 270 1.08 1.48 20.38
C GLY A 270 1.58 1.50 18.92
N ALA A 271 1.08 2.40 18.08
CA ALA A 271 1.70 2.62 16.78
C ALA A 271 3.13 3.15 16.95
N GLU A 272 4.05 2.67 16.12
CA GLU A 272 5.45 3.08 16.10
C GLU A 272 5.80 3.90 14.87
N SER A 273 4.98 3.82 13.84
CA SER A 273 5.16 4.60 12.63
C SER A 273 3.85 4.90 11.90
N ALA A 274 3.86 6.00 11.15
CA ALA A 274 2.79 6.33 10.22
C ALA A 274 3.36 6.54 8.82
N LEU A 275 2.60 6.16 7.80
CA LEU A 275 2.95 6.22 6.39
C LEU A 275 1.83 6.89 5.60
N LEU A 276 2.19 7.55 4.52
CA LEU A 276 1.23 8.07 3.53
C LEU A 276 1.88 8.19 2.16
N LEU A 277 1.05 8.23 1.12
CA LEU A 277 1.46 8.62 -0.23
C LEU A 277 0.98 10.02 -0.55
N ILE A 278 1.85 10.82 -1.16
CA ILE A 278 1.52 12.20 -1.57
C ILE A 278 2.16 12.53 -2.91
N SER A 279 1.39 13.15 -3.80
CA SER A 279 1.92 13.66 -5.06
C SER A 279 2.99 14.74 -4.82
N PRO A 280 4.14 14.70 -5.51
CA PRO A 280 5.12 15.78 -5.49
C PRO A 280 4.56 17.14 -5.89
N ALA A 281 3.48 17.16 -6.67
CA ALA A 281 2.81 18.39 -7.08
C ALA A 281 1.98 19.02 -5.95
N ASN A 282 1.57 18.26 -4.94
CA ASN A 282 0.82 18.78 -3.78
C ASN A 282 1.76 19.40 -2.74
N ARG A 283 2.35 20.54 -3.11
CA ARG A 283 3.36 21.25 -2.29
C ARG A 283 2.82 21.71 -0.94
N THR A 284 1.54 22.07 -0.88
CA THR A 284 0.89 22.51 0.37
C THR A 284 0.81 21.36 1.38
N ALA A 285 0.27 20.23 0.98
CA ALA A 285 0.17 19.07 1.84
C ALA A 285 1.57 18.51 2.20
N LEU A 286 2.53 18.48 1.27
CA LEU A 286 3.92 18.10 1.57
C LEU A 286 4.51 18.94 2.71
N ARG A 287 4.42 20.27 2.63
CA ARG A 287 4.91 21.16 3.69
C ARG A 287 4.18 20.94 5.02
N ALA A 288 2.88 20.68 4.97
CA ALA A 288 2.09 20.38 6.15
C ALA A 288 2.56 19.11 6.86
N TYR A 289 2.76 18.01 6.10
CA TYR A 289 3.28 16.75 6.64
C TYR A 289 4.73 16.88 7.14
N GLU A 290 5.59 17.57 6.43
CA GLU A 290 6.97 17.83 6.88
C GLU A 290 7.01 18.62 8.21
N LYS A 291 6.16 19.63 8.37
CA LYS A 291 5.99 20.34 9.66
C LYS A 291 5.49 19.45 10.78
N SER A 292 4.62 18.48 10.48
CA SER A 292 4.14 17.48 11.46
C SER A 292 5.19 16.43 11.80
N GLY A 293 6.36 16.47 11.17
CA GLY A 293 7.48 15.55 11.45
C GLY A 293 7.63 14.39 10.48
N PHE A 294 6.77 14.29 9.46
CA PHE A 294 6.98 13.32 8.39
C PHE A 294 8.23 13.66 7.59
N ARG A 295 8.94 12.62 7.15
CA ARG A 295 10.07 12.74 6.22
C ARG A 295 9.76 12.03 4.91
N ARG A 296 10.31 12.53 3.81
CA ARG A 296 10.27 11.82 2.53
C ARG A 296 11.11 10.55 2.67
N HIS A 297 10.43 9.42 2.68
CA HIS A 297 11.09 8.13 2.87
C HIS A 297 11.54 7.54 1.53
N ARG A 298 10.64 7.53 0.53
CA ARG A 298 10.91 7.02 -0.81
C ARG A 298 10.16 7.83 -1.85
N LEU A 299 10.69 7.85 -3.07
CA LEU A 299 9.95 8.26 -4.26
C LEU A 299 9.52 6.98 -4.99
N VAL A 300 8.24 6.92 -5.35
CA VAL A 300 7.59 5.74 -5.93
C VAL A 300 6.93 6.14 -7.24
N ASP A 301 7.26 5.41 -8.31
CA ASP A 301 6.53 5.47 -9.56
C ASP A 301 5.36 4.48 -9.51
N VAL A 302 4.19 4.94 -9.94
CA VAL A 302 3.02 4.10 -10.19
C VAL A 302 2.96 3.85 -11.69
N LEU A 303 3.00 2.58 -12.06
CA LEU A 303 2.89 2.13 -13.43
C LEU A 303 1.56 1.42 -13.63
N GLU A 304 1.03 1.48 -14.84
CA GLU A 304 -0.22 0.82 -15.22
C GLU A 304 -0.03 0.00 -16.49
N ARG A 305 -0.83 -1.10 -16.57
CA ARG A 305 -0.96 -1.95 -17.76
C ARG A 305 -2.39 -2.45 -17.88
N GLY A 306 -2.98 -2.34 -19.09
CA GLY A 306 -4.18 -3.09 -19.47
C GLY A 306 -3.88 -4.58 -19.69
N LEU A 307 -4.78 -5.47 -19.30
CA LEU A 307 -4.77 -6.89 -19.60
C LEU A 307 -5.75 -7.24 -20.71
#